data_6e59cdb54be29c9b8a0fe84512b6631a
#
_entry.id   6e59cdb54be29c9b8a0fe84512b6631a
#
_cell.length_a   1.000
_cell.length_b   1.000
_cell.length_c   1.000
_cell.angle_alpha   90.00
_cell.angle_beta   90.00
_cell.angle_gamma   90.00
#
_symmetry.space_group_name_H-M   'P 1'
#
loop_
_entity.id
_entity.type
_entity.pdbx_description
1 polymer ?
#
loop_
_entity_poly.entity_id
_entity_poly.type
_entity_poly.pdbx_seq_one_letter_code
_entity_poly.pdbx_strand_id
1 'polypeptide(L)'
;MIQLLNQIAIPRAVGTEGNKTIIELQKRILEKNGYTITSMPFSCKVWNNGDSRMEWNEKRHRIMASPYSKGFCGEGNVIIVKELEELQETDCEDAILFLTEELAKEPLQPKDYPFYYPDEHKNIIDLLERKKPLAIIAVTGKHPMCGLNPYPLFEDGNFRIPSAYMSITDFQKIKEDITNKRIRVEIVSECVESTSEQIYATKQVENSLGKIVIGAHMDTKNDTQGALDNASGIVVLLKTAEKLCLENYDVDIVPFNSEEYYGGNGELLYLSELQKKDENIILFINIDSVGHVGSKVDVSLYNIPDTLKTHIDETIEESKNVQLGEAWYAGDHAAFAFQGVPCLAIASSDMWEGGLDHTHTMEDTIQTVDAGILDDAVSFIDELLRKF
;
A
#
# COMPACT_ATOMS: atom_id res chain seq x y z
N MET A 1 5.44 2.24 -23.20
CA MET A 1 5.57 2.40 -21.75
C MET A 1 5.32 3.84 -21.28
N ILE A 2 6.19 4.80 -21.50
CA ILE A 2 6.16 6.18 -20.97
C ILE A 2 4.82 6.91 -21.14
N GLN A 3 4.16 6.81 -22.29
CA GLN A 3 2.89 7.49 -22.52
C GLN A 3 1.78 6.94 -21.60
N LEU A 4 1.76 5.64 -21.35
CA LEU A 4 0.80 5.00 -20.46
C LEU A 4 1.13 5.33 -19.00
N LEU A 5 2.42 5.30 -18.62
CA LEU A 5 2.87 5.69 -17.29
C LEU A 5 2.43 7.13 -16.95
N ASN A 6 2.61 8.08 -17.87
CA ASN A 6 2.15 9.46 -17.69
C ASN A 6 0.62 9.59 -17.49
N GLN A 7 -0.16 8.67 -18.03
CA GLN A 7 -1.62 8.67 -17.85
C GLN A 7 -2.04 8.08 -16.50
N ILE A 8 -1.27 7.11 -15.98
CA ILE A 8 -1.60 6.39 -14.74
C ILE A 8 -0.99 7.06 -13.50
N ALA A 9 0.22 7.64 -13.62
CA ALA A 9 0.93 8.28 -12.51
C ALA A 9 0.29 9.63 -12.09
N ILE A 10 -0.92 9.54 -11.56
CA ILE A 10 -1.69 10.63 -10.97
C ILE A 10 -2.14 10.22 -9.56
N PRO A 11 -2.42 11.15 -8.64
CA PRO A 11 -3.03 10.83 -7.36
C PRO A 11 -4.34 10.04 -7.57
N ARG A 12 -4.41 8.83 -7.01
CA ARG A 12 -5.50 7.88 -7.26
C ARG A 12 -5.86 7.05 -6.04
N ALA A 13 -5.80 7.69 -4.87
CA ALA A 13 -6.25 7.08 -3.62
C ALA A 13 -7.70 6.58 -3.75
N VAL A 14 -8.00 5.48 -3.09
CA VAL A 14 -9.29 4.77 -3.20
C VAL A 14 -10.49 5.70 -3.05
N GLY A 15 -11.46 5.58 -3.97
CA GLY A 15 -12.71 6.35 -3.97
C GLY A 15 -12.63 7.78 -4.49
N THR A 16 -11.42 8.27 -4.84
CA THR A 16 -11.22 9.59 -5.45
C THR A 16 -11.55 9.60 -6.95
N GLU A 17 -11.66 10.78 -7.55
CA GLU A 17 -11.87 10.92 -9.00
C GLU A 17 -10.68 10.40 -9.81
N GLY A 18 -9.44 10.51 -9.29
CA GLY A 18 -8.26 9.90 -9.90
C GLY A 18 -8.38 8.39 -9.95
N ASN A 19 -8.78 7.75 -8.85
CA ASN A 19 -9.00 6.31 -8.76
C ASN A 19 -10.03 5.83 -9.79
N LYS A 20 -11.20 6.48 -9.86
CA LYS A 20 -12.25 6.17 -10.84
C LYS A 20 -11.77 6.34 -12.29
N THR A 21 -11.00 7.39 -12.55
CA THR A 21 -10.45 7.67 -13.88
C THR A 21 -9.53 6.53 -14.35
N ILE A 22 -8.68 6.03 -13.45
CA ILE A 22 -7.75 4.94 -13.78
C ILE A 22 -8.48 3.61 -13.92
N ILE A 23 -9.50 3.32 -13.11
CA ILE A 23 -10.35 2.14 -13.30
C ILE A 23 -10.96 2.13 -14.72
N GLU A 24 -11.55 3.24 -15.15
CA GLU A 24 -12.15 3.33 -16.49
C GLU A 24 -11.12 3.26 -17.63
N LEU A 25 -9.90 3.75 -17.42
CA LEU A 25 -8.81 3.58 -18.37
C LEU A 25 -8.43 2.09 -18.53
N GLN A 26 -8.27 1.39 -17.42
CA GLN A 26 -7.92 -0.04 -17.38
C GLN A 26 -9.01 -0.90 -18.04
N LYS A 27 -10.29 -0.68 -17.71
CA LYS A 27 -11.42 -1.37 -18.34
C LYS A 27 -11.34 -1.25 -19.88
N ARG A 28 -11.21 -0.03 -20.39
CA ARG A 28 -11.13 0.22 -21.84
C ARG A 28 -9.95 -0.48 -22.50
N ILE A 29 -8.78 -0.50 -21.87
CA ILE A 29 -7.61 -1.17 -22.42
C ILE A 29 -7.82 -2.68 -22.44
N LEU A 30 -8.32 -3.27 -21.36
CA LEU A 30 -8.52 -4.71 -21.22
C LEU A 30 -9.64 -5.22 -22.14
N GLU A 31 -10.77 -4.52 -22.23
CA GLU A 31 -11.86 -4.84 -23.17
C GLU A 31 -11.39 -4.82 -24.63
N LYS A 32 -10.61 -3.79 -25.00
CA LYS A 32 -10.02 -3.67 -26.35
C LYS A 32 -9.12 -4.88 -26.68
N ASN A 33 -8.49 -5.48 -25.68
CA ASN A 33 -7.63 -6.66 -25.83
C ASN A 33 -8.39 -7.98 -25.66
N GLY A 34 -9.74 -7.95 -25.68
CA GLY A 34 -10.60 -9.13 -25.70
C GLY A 34 -10.83 -9.79 -24.34
N TYR A 35 -10.57 -9.10 -23.24
CA TYR A 35 -10.90 -9.56 -21.89
C TYR A 35 -12.35 -9.25 -21.54
N THR A 36 -12.98 -10.14 -20.78
CA THR A 36 -14.28 -9.88 -20.13
C THR A 36 -14.05 -9.27 -18.77
N ILE A 37 -14.65 -8.11 -18.50
CA ILE A 37 -14.49 -7.39 -17.22
C ILE A 37 -15.55 -7.83 -16.22
N THR A 38 -15.14 -8.14 -15.01
CA THR A 38 -15.99 -8.22 -13.83
C THR A 38 -15.70 -7.06 -12.90
N SER A 39 -16.74 -6.40 -12.43
CA SER A 39 -16.67 -5.25 -11.55
C SER A 39 -17.40 -5.55 -10.23
N MET A 40 -16.76 -5.29 -9.10
CA MET A 40 -17.23 -5.53 -7.75
C MET A 40 -17.18 -4.24 -6.95
N PRO A 41 -18.30 -3.51 -6.82
CA PRO A 41 -18.32 -2.25 -6.09
C PRO A 41 -18.17 -2.47 -4.58
N PHE A 42 -17.52 -1.51 -3.92
CA PHE A 42 -17.40 -1.49 -2.46
C PHE A 42 -17.47 -0.05 -1.90
N SER A 43 -17.87 0.05 -0.63
CA SER A 43 -17.87 1.31 0.11
C SER A 43 -16.49 1.61 0.65
N CYS A 44 -16.08 2.87 0.59
CA CYS A 44 -14.81 3.36 1.11
C CYS A 44 -14.96 4.78 1.64
N LYS A 45 -13.89 5.34 2.16
CA LYS A 45 -13.81 6.73 2.61
C LYS A 45 -12.72 7.47 1.85
N VAL A 46 -13.01 8.69 1.44
CA VAL A 46 -12.00 9.63 0.96
C VAL A 46 -11.61 10.52 2.12
N TRP A 47 -10.32 10.69 2.32
CA TRP A 47 -9.76 11.51 3.37
C TRP A 47 -9.37 12.89 2.86
N ASN A 48 -9.88 13.93 3.54
CA ASN A 48 -9.51 15.32 3.32
C ASN A 48 -8.78 15.84 4.55
N ASN A 49 -7.64 16.49 4.37
CA ASN A 49 -6.86 17.09 5.44
C ASN A 49 -6.58 18.57 5.18
N GLY A 50 -6.20 19.28 6.24
CA GLY A 50 -5.83 20.69 6.18
C GLY A 50 -4.73 21.02 7.18
N ASP A 51 -4.46 22.31 7.35
CA ASP A 51 -3.41 22.79 8.25
C ASP A 51 -3.73 22.51 9.71
N SER A 52 -3.17 21.45 10.23
CA SER A 52 -3.29 21.05 11.64
C SER A 52 -2.16 21.68 12.47
N ARG A 53 -2.49 22.03 13.73
CA ARG A 53 -1.56 22.76 14.60
C ARG A 53 -1.79 22.52 16.07
N MET A 54 -0.79 22.84 16.88
CA MET A 54 -0.89 23.00 18.32
C MET A 54 -0.43 24.39 18.74
N GLU A 55 -1.02 24.88 19.83
CA GLU A 55 -0.80 26.24 20.33
C GLU A 55 -0.61 26.23 21.86
N TRP A 56 0.37 27.01 22.36
CA TRP A 56 0.62 27.25 23.77
C TRP A 56 1.37 28.57 23.96
N ASN A 57 1.04 29.33 24.99
CA ASN A 57 1.74 30.59 25.34
C ASN A 57 1.99 31.49 24.10
N GLU A 58 0.98 31.71 23.26
CA GLU A 58 1.05 32.47 22.02
C GLU A 58 1.99 31.87 20.94
N LYS A 59 2.66 30.73 21.21
CA LYS A 59 3.42 29.95 20.24
C LYS A 59 2.48 29.05 19.43
N ARG A 60 2.83 28.85 18.16
CA ARG A 60 2.10 27.96 17.25
C ARG A 60 3.10 27.00 16.60
N HIS A 61 2.73 25.73 16.50
CA HIS A 61 3.52 24.71 15.83
C HIS A 61 2.64 23.88 14.90
N ARG A 62 3.11 23.62 13.67
CA ARG A 62 2.42 22.78 12.71
C ARG A 62 2.60 21.30 13.08
N ILE A 63 1.51 20.55 12.97
CA ILE A 63 1.50 19.08 13.03
C ILE A 63 0.80 18.54 11.79
N MET A 64 0.93 17.26 11.52
CA MET A 64 0.26 16.60 10.39
C MET A 64 -0.85 15.72 10.93
N ALA A 65 -2.07 15.84 10.37
CA ALA A 65 -3.15 14.91 10.69
C ALA A 65 -2.75 13.50 10.24
N SER A 66 -3.00 12.49 11.07
CA SER A 66 -2.86 11.11 10.62
C SER A 66 -3.88 10.78 9.53
N PRO A 67 -3.52 10.02 8.47
CA PRO A 67 -4.47 9.66 7.43
C PRO A 67 -5.72 8.97 8.00
N TYR A 68 -6.87 9.37 7.51
CA TYR A 68 -8.20 8.92 7.93
C TYR A 68 -8.57 9.21 9.39
N SER A 69 -7.79 10.02 10.11
CA SER A 69 -8.10 10.43 11.48
C SER A 69 -9.40 11.25 11.53
N LYS A 70 -10.02 11.24 12.68
CA LYS A 70 -11.09 12.20 13.02
C LYS A 70 -10.50 13.58 13.26
N GLY A 71 -11.25 14.63 12.87
CA GLY A 71 -10.94 16.00 13.25
C GLY A 71 -11.06 16.23 14.75
N PHE A 72 -10.28 17.18 15.27
CA PHE A 72 -10.32 17.58 16.68
C PHE A 72 -10.02 19.07 16.84
N CYS A 73 -10.67 19.72 17.77
CA CYS A 73 -10.33 21.08 18.21
C CYS A 73 -10.62 21.21 19.71
N GLY A 74 -9.58 21.29 20.51
CA GLY A 74 -9.74 21.36 21.97
C GLY A 74 -8.43 21.61 22.70
N GLU A 75 -8.50 21.63 24.03
CA GLU A 75 -7.36 21.81 24.92
C GLU A 75 -7.26 20.65 25.89
N GLY A 76 -6.04 20.20 26.17
CA GLY A 76 -5.78 19.12 27.12
C GLY A 76 -4.39 19.21 27.76
N ASN A 77 -4.20 18.44 28.81
CA ASN A 77 -2.92 18.34 29.50
C ASN A 77 -1.96 17.49 28.66
N VAL A 78 -0.72 17.96 28.51
CA VAL A 78 0.31 17.19 27.79
C VAL A 78 0.78 16.03 28.67
N ILE A 79 0.65 14.83 28.11
CA ILE A 79 1.23 13.61 28.69
C ILE A 79 2.12 12.99 27.62
N ILE A 80 3.34 12.61 27.98
CA ILE A 80 4.32 11.99 27.08
C ILE A 80 4.54 10.57 27.58
N VAL A 81 4.40 9.58 26.68
CA VAL A 81 4.53 8.16 26.99
C VAL A 81 5.48 7.52 25.97
N LYS A 82 6.36 6.63 26.42
CA LYS A 82 7.44 6.07 25.64
C LYS A 82 7.30 4.58 25.36
N GLU A 83 6.71 3.86 26.30
CA GLU A 83 6.60 2.40 26.27
C GLU A 83 5.25 1.92 26.78
N LEU A 84 4.92 0.66 26.50
CA LEU A 84 3.59 0.09 26.75
C LEU A 84 3.25 0.04 28.25
N GLU A 85 4.21 -0.29 29.11
CA GLU A 85 4.03 -0.35 30.56
C GLU A 85 3.66 1.02 31.12
N GLU A 86 4.36 2.05 30.69
CA GLU A 86 4.07 3.44 31.09
C GLU A 86 2.65 3.85 30.62
N LEU A 87 2.26 3.48 29.39
CA LEU A 87 0.91 3.71 28.89
C LEU A 87 -0.15 2.99 29.73
N GLN A 88 0.12 1.77 30.21
CA GLN A 88 -0.80 1.01 31.05
C GLN A 88 -1.10 1.70 32.37
N GLU A 89 -0.09 2.30 33.00
CA GLU A 89 -0.19 2.95 34.31
C GLU A 89 -0.69 4.40 34.22
N THR A 90 -0.55 5.06 33.05
CA THR A 90 -0.88 6.47 32.87
C THR A 90 -2.40 6.69 32.82
N ASP A 91 -2.90 7.68 33.57
CA ASP A 91 -4.26 8.21 33.36
C ASP A 91 -4.24 9.20 32.20
N CYS A 92 -5.06 8.93 31.19
CA CYS A 92 -5.12 9.75 29.96
C CYS A 92 -6.39 10.62 29.89
N GLU A 93 -7.15 10.74 30.97
CA GLU A 93 -8.33 11.62 31.00
C GLU A 93 -7.91 13.08 30.78
N ASP A 94 -8.62 13.82 29.93
CA ASP A 94 -8.33 15.21 29.55
C ASP A 94 -6.92 15.44 28.96
N ALA A 95 -6.30 14.39 28.38
CA ALA A 95 -4.93 14.42 27.87
C ALA A 95 -4.82 14.65 26.36
N ILE A 96 -3.85 15.46 25.96
CA ILE A 96 -3.19 15.38 24.66
C ILE A 96 -1.99 14.46 24.83
N LEU A 97 -2.09 13.25 24.31
CA LEU A 97 -1.13 12.18 24.52
C LEU A 97 -0.06 12.18 23.44
N PHE A 98 1.21 12.34 23.83
CA PHE A 98 2.34 12.18 22.92
C PHE A 98 2.89 10.77 23.03
N LEU A 99 2.89 10.03 21.93
CA LEU A 99 3.52 8.71 21.81
C LEU A 99 4.92 8.87 21.22
N THR A 100 5.92 8.35 21.90
CA THR A 100 7.33 8.49 21.52
C THR A 100 8.08 7.17 21.68
N GLU A 101 9.30 7.11 21.20
CA GLU A 101 10.24 5.99 21.37
C GLU A 101 9.62 4.63 20.97
N GLU A 102 9.53 3.63 21.87
CA GLU A 102 9.04 2.29 21.55
C GLU A 102 7.59 2.26 21.02
N LEU A 103 6.72 3.15 21.53
CA LEU A 103 5.33 3.23 21.06
C LEU A 103 5.18 3.87 19.67
N ALA A 104 6.26 4.46 19.15
CA ALA A 104 6.28 5.13 17.86
C ALA A 104 7.46 4.69 16.98
N LYS A 105 7.97 3.47 17.18
CA LYS A 105 9.13 2.92 16.46
C LYS A 105 8.82 2.47 15.02
N GLU A 106 7.57 2.09 14.77
CA GLU A 106 7.10 1.62 13.49
C GLU A 106 5.60 1.96 13.29
N PRO A 107 5.08 2.04 12.06
CA PRO A 107 3.66 2.24 11.81
C PRO A 107 2.84 1.11 12.42
N LEU A 108 1.72 1.45 13.07
CA LEU A 108 0.81 0.45 13.58
C LEU A 108 -0.13 -0.02 12.47
N GLN A 109 -0.31 -1.33 12.36
CA GLN A 109 -1.30 -1.89 11.46
C GLN A 109 -2.69 -1.35 11.80
N PRO A 110 -3.52 -1.05 10.78
CA PRO A 110 -4.87 -0.58 11.00
C PRO A 110 -5.67 -1.55 11.87
N LYS A 111 -6.60 -1.01 12.65
CA LYS A 111 -7.50 -1.78 13.48
C LYS A 111 -8.31 -2.76 12.64
N ASP A 112 -8.29 -4.02 13.08
CA ASP A 112 -8.98 -5.11 12.38
C ASP A 112 -8.47 -5.32 10.93
N TYR A 113 -7.18 -5.04 10.65
CA TYR A 113 -6.60 -5.28 9.34
C TYR A 113 -6.76 -6.73 8.92
N PRO A 114 -7.29 -7.03 7.73
CA PRO A 114 -7.81 -8.35 7.41
C PRO A 114 -6.73 -9.41 7.09
N PHE A 115 -5.51 -9.01 6.77
CA PHE A 115 -4.46 -9.93 6.32
C PHE A 115 -3.50 -10.32 7.45
N TYR A 116 -2.84 -9.34 8.05
CA TYR A 116 -1.89 -9.55 9.13
C TYR A 116 -2.03 -8.45 10.19
N TYR A 117 -2.37 -8.84 11.42
CA TYR A 117 -2.55 -7.90 12.53
C TYR A 117 -1.79 -8.39 13.76
N PRO A 118 -0.57 -7.85 14.02
CA PRO A 118 0.25 -8.23 15.17
C PRO A 118 -0.47 -8.02 16.50
N ASP A 119 -0.34 -8.96 17.42
CA ASP A 119 -0.93 -8.85 18.76
C ASP A 119 -0.42 -7.62 19.52
N GLU A 120 0.85 -7.23 19.33
CA GLU A 120 1.43 -6.03 19.94
C GLU A 120 0.68 -4.77 19.46
N HIS A 121 0.47 -4.61 18.16
CA HIS A 121 -0.26 -3.47 17.59
C HIS A 121 -1.71 -3.44 18.08
N LYS A 122 -2.37 -4.58 18.10
CA LYS A 122 -3.72 -4.73 18.62
C LYS A 122 -3.81 -4.30 20.09
N ASN A 123 -2.87 -4.74 20.92
CA ASN A 123 -2.83 -4.40 22.34
C ASN A 123 -2.65 -2.89 22.55
N ILE A 124 -1.78 -2.24 21.77
CA ILE A 124 -1.58 -0.78 21.84
C ILE A 124 -2.87 -0.04 21.45
N ILE A 125 -3.48 -0.40 20.33
CA ILE A 125 -4.70 0.26 19.81
C ILE A 125 -5.86 0.08 20.80
N ASP A 126 -6.10 -1.14 21.30
CA ASP A 126 -7.14 -1.44 22.27
C ASP A 126 -6.94 -0.69 23.58
N LEU A 127 -5.69 -0.55 24.02
CA LEU A 127 -5.35 0.19 25.24
C LEU A 127 -5.61 1.69 25.08
N LEU A 128 -5.19 2.29 23.98
CA LEU A 128 -5.44 3.69 23.65
C LEU A 128 -6.94 4.00 23.59
N GLU A 129 -7.72 3.13 22.90
CA GLU A 129 -9.17 3.30 22.82
C GLU A 129 -9.91 3.14 24.17
N ARG A 130 -9.37 2.31 25.09
CA ARG A 130 -9.90 2.21 26.47
C ARG A 130 -9.58 3.43 27.32
N LYS A 131 -8.37 3.98 27.19
CA LYS A 131 -7.90 5.15 27.96
C LYS A 131 -8.49 6.48 27.49
N LYS A 132 -8.93 6.54 26.24
CA LYS A 132 -9.68 7.66 25.64
C LYS A 132 -9.03 9.03 25.82
N PRO A 133 -7.75 9.23 25.47
CA PRO A 133 -7.19 10.57 25.42
C PRO A 133 -8.03 11.46 24.48
N LEU A 134 -7.98 12.77 24.67
CA LEU A 134 -8.67 13.73 23.79
C LEU A 134 -8.14 13.68 22.36
N ALA A 135 -6.82 13.62 22.22
CA ALA A 135 -6.11 13.43 20.95
C ALA A 135 -4.74 12.82 21.19
N ILE A 136 -4.18 12.22 20.14
CA ILE A 136 -2.84 11.65 20.12
C ILE A 136 -1.96 12.42 19.14
N ILE A 137 -0.70 12.70 19.53
CA ILE A 137 0.34 13.20 18.64
C ILE A 137 1.49 12.21 18.69
N ALA A 138 1.69 11.47 17.58
CA ALA A 138 2.81 10.56 17.45
C ALA A 138 4.09 11.30 17.06
N VAL A 139 5.20 10.95 17.68
CA VAL A 139 6.51 11.53 17.40
C VAL A 139 7.37 10.49 16.68
N THR A 140 7.47 10.63 15.37
CA THR A 140 8.06 9.62 14.49
C THR A 140 9.25 10.14 13.69
N GLY A 141 10.05 9.24 13.17
CA GLY A 141 11.22 9.53 12.32
C GLY A 141 11.00 9.11 10.88
N LYS A 142 12.06 8.59 10.24
CA LYS A 142 11.98 8.00 8.90
C LYS A 142 11.24 6.66 8.96
N HIS A 143 10.33 6.45 8.02
CA HIS A 143 9.66 5.17 7.83
C HIS A 143 10.67 4.07 7.48
N PRO A 144 10.54 2.85 8.01
CA PRO A 144 11.51 1.79 7.75
C PRO A 144 11.52 1.28 6.30
N MET A 145 10.42 1.44 5.56
CA MET A 145 10.23 0.81 4.24
C MET A 145 9.90 1.79 3.10
N CYS A 146 9.67 3.07 3.35
CA CYS A 146 9.30 4.04 2.31
C CYS A 146 9.88 5.43 2.58
N GLY A 147 9.56 6.41 1.71
CA GLY A 147 10.14 7.77 1.76
C GLY A 147 9.65 8.69 2.88
N LEU A 148 8.64 8.30 3.63
CA LEU A 148 8.03 9.18 4.65
C LEU A 148 8.99 9.50 5.81
N ASN A 149 9.13 10.78 6.12
CA ASN A 149 9.89 11.29 7.26
C ASN A 149 9.37 12.67 7.70
N PRO A 150 8.60 12.79 8.80
CA PRO A 150 8.13 11.71 9.65
C PRO A 150 7.01 10.88 8.98
N TYR A 151 6.76 9.69 9.51
CA TYR A 151 5.64 8.86 9.06
C TYR A 151 4.43 8.94 10.01
N PRO A 152 3.20 8.74 9.52
CA PRO A 152 2.01 8.59 10.37
C PRO A 152 2.08 7.27 11.14
N LEU A 153 1.92 7.32 12.47
CA LEU A 153 1.83 6.12 13.31
C LEU A 153 0.52 5.37 13.07
N PHE A 154 -0.56 6.11 12.82
CA PHE A 154 -1.89 5.60 12.50
C PHE A 154 -2.27 6.02 11.09
N GLU A 155 -2.78 5.06 10.34
CA GLU A 155 -3.40 5.26 9.03
C GLU A 155 -4.68 4.43 8.99
N ASP A 156 -5.72 4.88 9.72
CA ASP A 156 -6.84 4.00 10.05
C ASP A 156 -8.13 4.80 10.32
N GLY A 157 -9.11 4.64 9.44
CA GLY A 157 -10.44 5.22 9.60
C GLY A 157 -11.34 4.51 10.62
N ASN A 158 -10.90 3.37 11.17
CA ASN A 158 -11.60 2.64 12.22
C ASN A 158 -11.09 2.97 13.63
N PHE A 159 -9.94 3.62 13.72
CA PHE A 159 -9.38 4.10 14.98
C PHE A 159 -10.22 5.26 15.53
N ARG A 160 -10.57 5.20 16.81
CA ARG A 160 -11.57 6.10 17.38
C ARG A 160 -11.02 7.40 17.93
N ILE A 161 -9.71 7.47 18.21
CA ILE A 161 -9.09 8.63 18.82
C ILE A 161 -8.55 9.56 17.73
N PRO A 162 -8.84 10.88 17.77
CA PRO A 162 -8.21 11.84 16.87
C PRO A 162 -6.69 11.77 16.97
N SER A 163 -6.00 11.68 15.84
CA SER A 163 -4.55 11.50 15.82
C SER A 163 -3.85 12.40 14.81
N ALA A 164 -2.65 12.80 15.18
CA ALA A 164 -1.73 13.58 14.36
C ALA A 164 -0.31 13.07 14.61
N TYR A 165 0.65 13.55 13.83
CA TYR A 165 2.06 13.19 13.99
C TYR A 165 2.98 14.36 13.71
N MET A 166 4.23 14.27 14.20
CA MET A 166 5.27 15.25 13.99
C MET A 166 6.66 14.60 14.03
N SER A 167 7.67 15.31 13.55
CA SER A 167 9.04 14.80 13.55
C SER A 167 9.66 14.78 14.96
N ILE A 168 10.53 13.79 15.20
CA ILE A 168 11.38 13.74 16.42
C ILE A 168 12.14 15.05 16.59
N THR A 169 12.71 15.59 15.51
CA THR A 169 13.50 16.83 15.55
C THR A 169 12.68 18.03 16.03
N ASP A 170 11.44 18.16 15.54
CA ASP A 170 10.59 19.28 15.94
C ASP A 170 10.04 19.09 17.36
N PHE A 171 9.72 17.86 17.73
CA PHE A 171 9.32 17.57 19.11
C PHE A 171 10.42 17.93 20.12
N GLN A 172 11.68 17.59 19.83
CA GLN A 172 12.80 17.92 20.70
C GLN A 172 12.97 19.43 20.96
N LYS A 173 12.64 20.27 19.95
CA LYS A 173 12.71 21.73 20.09
C LYS A 173 11.66 22.30 21.05
N ILE A 174 10.54 21.62 21.23
CA ILE A 174 9.39 22.14 21.98
C ILE A 174 9.09 21.34 23.25
N LYS A 175 9.68 20.17 23.43
CA LYS A 175 9.39 19.23 24.52
C LYS A 175 9.39 19.90 25.90
N GLU A 176 10.44 20.64 26.21
CA GLU A 176 10.55 21.34 27.51
C GLU A 176 9.47 22.42 27.68
N ASP A 177 9.12 23.09 26.59
CA ASP A 177 8.12 24.15 26.58
C ASP A 177 6.70 23.65 26.83
N ILE A 178 6.37 22.41 26.44
CA ILE A 178 5.00 21.85 26.52
C ILE A 178 4.83 20.85 27.68
N THR A 179 5.91 20.26 28.20
CA THR A 179 5.85 19.29 29.30
C THR A 179 5.10 19.85 30.52
N ASN A 180 4.15 19.08 31.05
CA ASN A 180 3.26 19.45 32.15
C ASN A 180 2.44 20.72 31.92
N LYS A 181 2.16 21.06 30.67
CA LYS A 181 1.30 22.20 30.32
C LYS A 181 0.00 21.74 29.71
N ARG A 182 -0.96 22.65 29.71
CA ARG A 182 -2.18 22.53 28.92
C ARG A 182 -1.95 23.22 27.58
N ILE A 183 -2.24 22.53 26.48
CA ILE A 183 -2.10 23.05 25.12
C ILE A 183 -3.40 22.94 24.35
N ARG A 184 -3.58 23.80 23.35
CA ARG A 184 -4.66 23.71 22.37
C ARG A 184 -4.15 22.93 21.16
N VAL A 185 -4.97 22.01 20.66
CA VAL A 185 -4.69 21.24 19.43
C VAL A 185 -5.86 21.37 18.47
N GLU A 186 -5.54 21.58 17.20
CA GLU A 186 -6.50 21.54 16.09
C GLU A 186 -5.98 20.56 15.04
N ILE A 187 -6.73 19.46 14.84
CA ILE A 187 -6.52 18.47 13.80
C ILE A 187 -7.59 18.70 12.74
N VAL A 188 -7.17 19.19 11.57
CA VAL A 188 -8.07 19.45 10.44
C VAL A 188 -8.06 18.20 9.56
N SER A 189 -9.04 17.36 9.75
CA SER A 189 -9.19 16.06 9.11
C SER A 189 -10.66 15.69 9.00
N GLU A 190 -11.07 15.19 7.83
CA GLU A 190 -12.42 14.74 7.56
C GLU A 190 -12.40 13.51 6.65
N CYS A 191 -13.20 12.50 6.99
CA CYS A 191 -13.48 11.37 6.12
C CYS A 191 -14.87 11.50 5.52
N VAL A 192 -14.94 11.43 4.19
CA VAL A 192 -16.19 11.50 3.44
C VAL A 192 -16.50 10.12 2.85
N GLU A 193 -17.74 9.65 3.06
CA GLU A 193 -18.19 8.38 2.48
C GLU A 193 -18.12 8.44 0.95
N SER A 194 -17.58 7.38 0.35
CA SER A 194 -17.42 7.23 -1.10
C SER A 194 -17.60 5.77 -1.51
N THR A 195 -17.50 5.53 -2.80
CA THR A 195 -17.51 4.18 -3.37
C THR A 195 -16.39 4.03 -4.39
N SER A 196 -15.85 2.83 -4.47
CA SER A 196 -14.95 2.41 -5.51
C SER A 196 -15.32 1.02 -5.99
N GLU A 197 -14.53 0.42 -6.87
CA GLU A 197 -14.75 -0.93 -7.35
C GLU A 197 -13.44 -1.68 -7.51
N GLN A 198 -13.45 -2.96 -7.20
CA GLN A 198 -12.45 -3.91 -7.62
C GLN A 198 -12.84 -4.44 -8.98
N ILE A 199 -11.93 -4.40 -9.94
CA ILE A 199 -12.13 -5.04 -11.24
C ILE A 199 -11.16 -6.19 -11.42
N TYR A 200 -11.57 -7.19 -12.18
CA TYR A 200 -10.66 -8.14 -12.79
C TYR A 200 -11.13 -8.48 -14.20
N ALA A 201 -10.20 -8.87 -15.05
CA ALA A 201 -10.41 -9.07 -16.47
C ALA A 201 -10.00 -10.49 -16.86
N THR A 202 -10.93 -11.28 -17.38
CA THR A 202 -10.73 -12.70 -17.64
C THR A 202 -10.67 -13.01 -19.14
N LYS A 203 -9.73 -13.87 -19.54
CA LYS A 203 -9.78 -14.67 -20.77
C LYS A 203 -9.92 -16.14 -20.39
N GLN A 204 -10.94 -16.79 -20.94
CA GLN A 204 -11.19 -18.23 -20.74
C GLN A 204 -10.83 -19.01 -21.99
N VAL A 205 -10.35 -20.24 -21.79
CA VAL A 205 -10.05 -21.20 -22.86
C VAL A 205 -10.89 -22.46 -22.70
N GLU A 206 -11.10 -23.18 -23.80
CA GLU A 206 -11.78 -24.50 -23.75
C GLU A 206 -10.85 -25.54 -23.07
N ASN A 207 -11.38 -26.29 -22.11
CA ASN A 207 -10.64 -27.33 -21.36
C ASN A 207 -9.40 -26.79 -20.61
N SER A 208 -9.56 -25.68 -19.93
CA SER A 208 -8.52 -25.06 -19.12
C SER A 208 -7.89 -26.04 -18.11
N LEU A 209 -6.57 -26.06 -18.03
CA LEU A 209 -5.80 -26.85 -17.05
C LEU A 209 -5.72 -26.17 -15.68
N GLY A 210 -6.17 -24.93 -15.58
CA GLY A 210 -6.17 -24.10 -14.39
C GLY A 210 -6.07 -22.63 -14.74
N LYS A 211 -5.85 -21.80 -13.75
CA LYS A 211 -5.85 -20.34 -13.89
C LYS A 211 -4.49 -19.74 -13.56
N ILE A 212 -4.05 -18.80 -14.41
CA ILE A 212 -2.93 -17.91 -14.12
C ILE A 212 -3.50 -16.55 -13.74
N VAL A 213 -3.07 -16.01 -12.62
CA VAL A 213 -3.45 -14.67 -12.17
C VAL A 213 -2.25 -13.75 -12.27
N ILE A 214 -2.42 -12.58 -12.87
CA ILE A 214 -1.39 -11.54 -12.93
C ILE A 214 -1.99 -10.29 -12.30
N GLY A 215 -1.33 -9.73 -11.29
CA GLY A 215 -1.83 -8.59 -10.53
C GLY A 215 -0.79 -7.51 -10.29
N ALA A 216 -1.29 -6.32 -10.01
CA ALA A 216 -0.54 -5.16 -9.52
C ALA A 216 -1.54 -4.25 -8.83
N HIS A 217 -1.21 -3.61 -7.72
CA HIS A 217 -2.14 -2.66 -7.14
C HIS A 217 -2.18 -1.36 -7.92
N MET A 218 -3.36 -0.74 -7.94
CA MET A 218 -3.61 0.42 -8.77
C MET A 218 -3.80 1.72 -7.98
N ASP A 219 -4.13 1.63 -6.72
CA ASP A 219 -4.35 2.79 -5.87
C ASP A 219 -3.02 3.39 -5.37
N THR A 220 -3.08 4.51 -4.69
CA THR A 220 -1.93 5.20 -4.09
C THR A 220 -2.29 5.73 -2.71
N LYS A 221 -1.28 6.04 -1.92
CA LYS A 221 -1.44 6.96 -0.79
C LYS A 221 -1.95 8.32 -1.27
N ASN A 222 -2.57 9.07 -0.35
CA ASN A 222 -3.05 10.42 -0.65
C ASN A 222 -1.90 11.33 -1.10
N ASP A 223 -2.20 12.25 -2.03
CA ASP A 223 -1.31 13.31 -2.51
C ASP A 223 0.00 12.84 -3.18
N THR A 224 0.16 11.55 -3.50
CA THR A 224 1.28 11.04 -4.29
C THR A 224 0.85 10.67 -5.72
N GLN A 225 1.75 10.87 -6.68
CA GLN A 225 1.55 10.37 -8.04
C GLN A 225 1.71 8.85 -8.12
N GLY A 226 2.47 8.26 -7.20
CA GLY A 226 2.71 6.82 -7.14
C GLY A 226 3.19 6.28 -8.48
N ALA A 227 4.28 6.85 -9.03
CA ALA A 227 4.78 6.45 -10.33
C ALA A 227 5.52 5.12 -10.26
N LEU A 228 6.40 4.97 -9.29
CA LEU A 228 7.05 3.70 -8.96
C LEU A 228 6.08 2.79 -8.22
N ASP A 229 5.35 3.34 -7.27
CA ASP A 229 4.43 2.64 -6.38
C ASP A 229 2.94 3.06 -6.62
N ASN A 230 2.17 2.42 -7.51
CA ASN A 230 2.56 1.31 -8.36
C ASN A 230 2.03 1.52 -9.80
N ALA A 231 2.14 2.76 -10.35
CA ALA A 231 1.77 2.98 -11.75
C ALA A 231 2.67 2.17 -12.70
N SER A 232 3.93 1.95 -12.32
CA SER A 232 4.90 1.13 -13.04
C SER A 232 4.40 -0.32 -13.19
N GLY A 233 3.97 -0.95 -12.09
CA GLY A 233 3.39 -2.29 -12.09
C GLY A 233 2.12 -2.38 -12.94
N ILE A 234 1.23 -1.38 -12.85
CA ILE A 234 0.04 -1.34 -13.71
C ILE A 234 0.41 -1.20 -15.21
N VAL A 235 1.45 -0.44 -15.55
CA VAL A 235 1.92 -0.37 -16.94
C VAL A 235 2.40 -1.74 -17.42
N VAL A 236 3.21 -2.44 -16.61
CA VAL A 236 3.68 -3.80 -16.93
C VAL A 236 2.50 -4.76 -17.05
N LEU A 237 1.55 -4.75 -16.11
CA LEU A 237 0.34 -5.56 -16.12
C LEU A 237 -0.45 -5.40 -17.41
N LEU A 238 -0.76 -4.15 -17.79
CA LEU A 238 -1.56 -3.86 -18.99
C LEU A 238 -0.80 -4.21 -20.28
N LYS A 239 0.52 -4.01 -20.32
CA LYS A 239 1.35 -4.37 -21.47
C LYS A 239 1.53 -5.89 -21.60
N THR A 240 1.60 -6.61 -20.50
CA THR A 240 1.54 -8.07 -20.50
C THR A 240 0.19 -8.54 -21.04
N ALA A 241 -0.93 -7.98 -20.56
CA ALA A 241 -2.26 -8.32 -21.03
C ALA A 241 -2.47 -8.09 -22.55
N GLU A 242 -1.83 -7.06 -23.13
CA GLU A 242 -1.86 -6.80 -24.58
C GLU A 242 -1.17 -7.92 -25.41
N LYS A 243 -0.12 -8.54 -24.87
CA LYS A 243 0.67 -9.58 -25.58
C LYS A 243 0.19 -11.00 -25.32
N LEU A 244 -0.44 -11.22 -24.15
CA LEU A 244 -0.72 -12.55 -23.63
C LEU A 244 -1.70 -13.35 -24.48
N CYS A 245 -1.27 -14.54 -24.91
CA CYS A 245 -2.08 -15.53 -25.61
C CYS A 245 -1.73 -16.92 -25.07
N LEU A 246 -2.53 -17.43 -24.12
CA LEU A 246 -2.41 -18.79 -23.60
C LEU A 246 -3.53 -19.64 -24.16
N GLU A 247 -3.21 -20.89 -24.55
CA GLU A 247 -4.15 -21.83 -25.17
C GLU A 247 -4.71 -22.84 -24.16
N ASN A 248 -4.00 -23.06 -23.05
CA ASN A 248 -4.30 -24.13 -22.09
C ASN A 248 -4.74 -23.63 -20.70
N TYR A 249 -4.68 -22.35 -20.43
CA TYR A 249 -4.94 -21.78 -19.09
C TYR A 249 -5.87 -20.58 -19.18
N ASP A 250 -6.81 -20.51 -18.27
CA ASP A 250 -7.56 -19.29 -18.02
C ASP A 250 -6.63 -18.22 -17.43
N VAL A 251 -6.91 -16.96 -17.76
CA VAL A 251 -6.12 -15.83 -17.26
C VAL A 251 -7.01 -14.81 -16.61
N ASP A 252 -6.66 -14.40 -15.40
CA ASP A 252 -7.20 -13.19 -14.79
C ASP A 252 -6.10 -12.11 -14.70
N ILE A 253 -6.42 -10.91 -15.19
CA ILE A 253 -5.64 -9.69 -15.03
C ILE A 253 -6.31 -8.87 -13.94
N VAL A 254 -5.60 -8.61 -12.85
CA VAL A 254 -6.19 -8.03 -11.63
C VAL A 254 -5.44 -6.77 -11.23
N PRO A 255 -5.93 -5.58 -11.61
CA PRO A 255 -5.48 -4.35 -10.96
C PRO A 255 -6.14 -4.28 -9.59
N PHE A 256 -5.39 -4.63 -8.53
CA PHE A 256 -5.89 -4.59 -7.17
C PHE A 256 -6.18 -3.15 -6.75
N ASN A 257 -7.32 -2.93 -6.10
CA ASN A 257 -7.73 -1.61 -5.66
C ASN A 257 -7.98 -1.64 -4.15
N SER A 258 -7.20 -0.94 -3.40
CA SER A 258 -7.18 -0.86 -1.93
C SER A 258 -6.02 -1.57 -1.22
N GLU A 259 -4.92 -1.82 -1.89
CA GLU A 259 -3.68 -2.27 -1.26
C GLU A 259 -3.19 -1.19 -0.27
N GLU A 260 -3.19 0.06 -0.72
CA GLU A 260 -2.77 1.24 0.04
C GLU A 260 -3.86 1.81 0.97
N TYR A 261 -5.01 1.17 1.00
CA TYR A 261 -6.14 1.60 1.81
C TYR A 261 -6.30 0.70 3.04
N TYR A 262 -6.46 1.29 4.22
CA TYR A 262 -6.49 0.61 5.51
C TYR A 262 -7.52 -0.53 5.64
N GLY A 263 -8.45 -0.67 4.72
CA GLY A 263 -9.51 -1.70 4.78
C GLY A 263 -9.27 -2.90 3.86
N GLY A 264 -8.32 -2.84 2.89
CA GLY A 264 -8.05 -3.95 1.95
C GLY A 264 -9.29 -4.46 1.19
N ASN A 265 -10.29 -3.59 0.95
CA ASN A 265 -11.63 -4.02 0.53
C ASN A 265 -11.65 -4.68 -0.86
N GLY A 266 -10.87 -4.17 -1.80
CA GLY A 266 -10.83 -4.66 -3.17
C GLY A 266 -10.17 -6.03 -3.26
N GLU A 267 -9.02 -6.21 -2.61
CA GLU A 267 -8.32 -7.48 -2.54
C GLU A 267 -9.19 -8.56 -1.91
N LEU A 268 -9.86 -8.25 -0.78
CA LEU A 268 -10.77 -9.17 -0.11
C LEU A 268 -11.92 -9.63 -1.02
N LEU A 269 -12.46 -8.71 -1.84
CA LEU A 269 -13.52 -9.06 -2.79
C LEU A 269 -13.03 -10.06 -3.84
N TYR A 270 -11.85 -9.83 -4.43
CA TYR A 270 -11.29 -10.75 -5.41
C TYR A 270 -10.93 -12.10 -4.80
N LEU A 271 -10.28 -12.14 -3.63
CA LEU A 271 -9.97 -13.37 -2.91
C LEU A 271 -11.25 -14.17 -2.57
N SER A 272 -12.30 -13.47 -2.11
CA SER A 272 -13.60 -14.09 -1.83
C SER A 272 -14.25 -14.68 -3.10
N GLU A 273 -14.07 -14.04 -4.24
CA GLU A 273 -14.61 -14.53 -5.52
C GLU A 273 -13.89 -15.81 -5.98
N LEU A 274 -12.56 -15.85 -5.85
CA LEU A 274 -11.77 -17.05 -6.12
C LEU A 274 -12.18 -18.24 -5.24
N GLN A 275 -12.36 -18.01 -3.93
CA GLN A 275 -12.78 -19.04 -2.99
C GLN A 275 -14.18 -19.60 -3.31
N LYS A 276 -15.12 -18.74 -3.70
CA LYS A 276 -16.48 -19.19 -4.09
C LYS A 276 -16.48 -20.10 -5.32
N LYS A 277 -15.54 -19.88 -6.24
CA LYS A 277 -15.44 -20.64 -7.50
C LYS A 277 -14.59 -21.90 -7.39
N ASP A 278 -13.90 -22.10 -6.26
CA ASP A 278 -12.93 -23.20 -6.06
C ASP A 278 -11.89 -23.26 -7.18
N GLU A 279 -11.35 -22.11 -7.55
CA GLU A 279 -10.45 -21.93 -8.69
C GLU A 279 -9.07 -22.58 -8.41
N ASN A 280 -8.60 -23.38 -9.38
CA ASN A 280 -7.27 -23.97 -9.34
C ASN A 280 -6.24 -22.97 -9.89
N ILE A 281 -5.59 -22.19 -9.00
CA ILE A 281 -4.57 -21.21 -9.38
C ILE A 281 -3.23 -21.94 -9.55
N ILE A 282 -2.73 -21.96 -10.79
CA ILE A 282 -1.46 -22.58 -11.14
C ILE A 282 -0.28 -21.67 -10.81
N LEU A 283 -0.46 -20.36 -11.01
CA LEU A 283 0.55 -19.34 -10.75
C LEU A 283 -0.12 -17.99 -10.50
N PHE A 284 0.35 -17.27 -9.48
CA PHE A 284 0.10 -15.85 -9.31
C PHE A 284 1.37 -15.05 -9.56
N ILE A 285 1.31 -14.02 -10.38
CA ILE A 285 2.41 -13.07 -10.63
C ILE A 285 1.96 -11.71 -10.09
N ASN A 286 2.62 -11.24 -9.03
CA ASN A 286 2.46 -9.88 -8.51
C ASN A 286 3.53 -8.97 -9.08
N ILE A 287 3.17 -7.75 -9.46
CA ILE A 287 4.08 -6.74 -10.02
C ILE A 287 3.96 -5.50 -9.15
N ASP A 288 5.03 -5.18 -8.43
CA ASP A 288 5.00 -4.11 -7.47
C ASP A 288 6.32 -3.33 -7.43
N SER A 289 6.24 -2.01 -7.52
CA SER A 289 7.38 -1.10 -7.45
C SER A 289 8.55 -1.48 -8.39
N VAL A 290 8.23 -1.98 -9.59
CA VAL A 290 9.22 -2.37 -10.60
C VAL A 290 9.64 -1.17 -11.45
N GLY A 291 10.93 -1.09 -11.81
CA GLY A 291 11.44 -0.10 -12.77
C GLY A 291 12.10 1.10 -12.15
N HIS A 292 12.53 1.07 -10.89
CA HIS A 292 13.33 2.14 -10.30
C HIS A 292 14.59 2.41 -11.13
N VAL A 293 14.91 3.69 -11.35
CA VAL A 293 16.04 4.12 -12.17
C VAL A 293 17.37 3.56 -11.64
N GLY A 294 18.07 2.79 -12.48
CA GLY A 294 19.36 2.18 -12.14
C GLY A 294 19.25 0.80 -11.50
N SER A 295 18.05 0.30 -11.22
CA SER A 295 17.79 -1.06 -10.72
C SER A 295 17.78 -2.10 -11.84
N LYS A 296 17.46 -3.34 -11.47
CA LYS A 296 17.06 -4.45 -12.35
C LYS A 296 15.68 -4.94 -11.94
N VAL A 297 15.16 -5.88 -12.71
CA VAL A 297 13.95 -6.64 -12.34
C VAL A 297 14.36 -7.77 -11.39
N ASP A 298 13.84 -7.76 -10.18
CA ASP A 298 13.94 -8.86 -9.21
C ASP A 298 12.70 -9.75 -9.30
N VAL A 299 12.92 -11.08 -9.24
CA VAL A 299 11.87 -12.10 -9.24
C VAL A 299 12.01 -12.93 -7.98
N SER A 300 11.09 -12.75 -7.04
CA SER A 300 11.03 -13.51 -5.79
C SER A 300 10.05 -14.68 -5.91
N LEU A 301 10.37 -15.83 -5.32
CA LEU A 301 9.69 -17.11 -5.52
C LEU A 301 9.00 -17.59 -4.24
N TYR A 302 7.73 -18.03 -4.34
CA TYR A 302 6.94 -18.55 -3.23
C TYR A 302 6.21 -19.82 -3.66
N ASN A 303 6.34 -20.91 -2.89
CA ASN A 303 5.66 -22.19 -3.12
C ASN A 303 5.83 -22.78 -4.54
N ILE A 304 6.90 -22.42 -5.23
CA ILE A 304 7.12 -22.83 -6.63
C ILE A 304 7.49 -24.31 -6.72
N PRO A 305 6.73 -25.15 -7.47
CA PRO A 305 7.10 -26.55 -7.73
C PRO A 305 8.40 -26.65 -8.57
N ASP A 306 9.16 -27.74 -8.39
CA ASP A 306 10.44 -27.94 -9.08
C ASP A 306 10.34 -27.85 -10.61
N THR A 307 9.24 -28.34 -11.19
CA THR A 307 8.99 -28.26 -12.64
C THR A 307 8.87 -26.82 -13.13
N LEU A 308 8.15 -25.98 -12.40
CA LEU A 308 7.97 -24.57 -12.72
C LEU A 308 9.26 -23.78 -12.43
N LYS A 309 9.99 -24.14 -11.36
CA LYS A 309 11.26 -23.52 -11.01
C LYS A 309 12.27 -23.61 -12.14
N THR A 310 12.36 -24.77 -12.81
CA THR A 310 13.26 -24.94 -13.96
C THR A 310 12.95 -23.94 -15.07
N HIS A 311 11.68 -23.76 -15.44
CA HIS A 311 11.26 -22.79 -16.45
C HIS A 311 11.58 -21.34 -16.04
N ILE A 312 11.40 -21.01 -14.75
CA ILE A 312 11.73 -19.69 -14.22
C ILE A 312 13.22 -19.42 -14.28
N ASP A 313 14.04 -20.35 -13.78
CA ASP A 313 15.50 -20.24 -13.77
C ASP A 313 16.06 -20.06 -15.20
N GLU A 314 15.63 -20.90 -16.15
CA GLU A 314 15.98 -20.76 -17.57
C GLU A 314 15.59 -19.39 -18.14
N THR A 315 14.35 -18.92 -17.83
CA THR A 315 13.87 -17.63 -18.34
C THR A 315 14.67 -16.46 -17.74
N ILE A 316 15.05 -16.52 -16.46
CA ILE A 316 15.92 -15.53 -15.84
C ILE A 316 17.29 -15.50 -16.52
N GLU A 317 17.90 -16.69 -16.79
CA GLU A 317 19.19 -16.78 -17.46
C GLU A 317 19.18 -16.23 -18.90
N GLU A 318 18.06 -16.40 -19.61
CA GLU A 318 17.84 -15.91 -20.97
C GLU A 318 17.49 -14.41 -21.00
N SER A 319 16.98 -13.87 -19.92
CA SER A 319 16.48 -12.50 -19.84
C SER A 319 17.58 -11.47 -19.57
N LYS A 320 17.39 -10.28 -20.12
CA LYS A 320 18.26 -9.14 -19.84
C LYS A 320 17.73 -8.38 -18.61
N ASN A 321 18.65 -7.95 -17.72
CA ASN A 321 18.33 -7.16 -16.52
C ASN A 321 17.30 -7.81 -15.57
N VAL A 322 17.19 -9.13 -15.58
CA VAL A 322 16.33 -9.88 -14.65
C VAL A 322 17.22 -10.75 -13.76
N GLN A 323 16.89 -10.85 -12.51
CA GLN A 323 17.62 -11.67 -11.54
C GLN A 323 16.69 -12.28 -10.50
N LEU A 324 17.17 -13.31 -9.80
CA LEU A 324 16.46 -13.87 -8.65
C LEU A 324 16.59 -12.90 -7.46
N GLY A 325 15.46 -12.54 -6.86
CA GLY A 325 15.37 -11.68 -5.68
C GLY A 325 15.14 -12.46 -4.37
N GLU A 326 15.30 -11.78 -3.25
CA GLU A 326 14.96 -12.32 -1.94
C GLU A 326 13.44 -12.29 -1.70
N ALA A 327 12.94 -13.22 -0.87
CA ALA A 327 11.51 -13.26 -0.54
C ALA A 327 11.12 -12.13 0.42
N TRP A 328 9.98 -11.50 0.15
CA TRP A 328 9.36 -10.47 0.97
C TRP A 328 7.84 -10.66 1.01
N TYR A 329 7.14 -10.05 1.98
CA TYR A 329 5.71 -10.33 2.21
C TYR A 329 4.85 -9.07 2.41
N ALA A 330 5.34 -7.91 1.95
CA ALA A 330 4.63 -6.64 2.01
C ALA A 330 4.02 -6.30 0.64
N GLY A 331 3.02 -7.05 0.20
CA GLY A 331 2.31 -6.83 -1.07
C GLY A 331 1.24 -7.88 -1.34
N ASP A 332 0.46 -7.72 -2.39
CA ASP A 332 -0.71 -8.53 -2.75
C ASP A 332 -0.43 -10.05 -2.82
N HIS A 333 0.79 -10.45 -3.20
CA HIS A 333 1.17 -11.86 -3.31
C HIS A 333 1.18 -12.60 -1.97
N ALA A 334 1.36 -11.91 -0.86
CA ALA A 334 1.43 -12.53 0.46
C ALA A 334 0.13 -13.30 0.79
N ALA A 335 -1.03 -12.72 0.45
CA ALA A 335 -2.32 -13.35 0.68
C ALA A 335 -2.50 -14.68 -0.07
N PHE A 336 -1.89 -14.82 -1.24
CA PHE A 336 -1.87 -16.04 -2.05
C PHE A 336 -0.80 -17.02 -1.56
N ALA A 337 0.41 -16.53 -1.30
CA ALA A 337 1.53 -17.35 -0.86
C ALA A 337 1.25 -18.05 0.48
N PHE A 338 0.61 -17.39 1.44
CA PHE A 338 0.19 -18.00 2.70
C PHE A 338 -0.89 -19.08 2.55
N GLN A 339 -1.62 -19.10 1.44
CA GLN A 339 -2.57 -20.16 1.09
C GLN A 339 -1.91 -21.30 0.30
N GLY A 340 -0.59 -21.27 0.09
CA GLY A 340 0.16 -22.29 -0.63
C GLY A 340 0.10 -22.18 -2.15
N VAL A 341 -0.43 -21.07 -2.68
CA VAL A 341 -0.43 -20.81 -4.13
C VAL A 341 1.00 -20.54 -4.60
N PRO A 342 1.44 -21.13 -5.75
CA PRO A 342 2.70 -20.75 -6.38
C PRO A 342 2.66 -19.27 -6.79
N CYS A 343 3.62 -18.45 -6.29
CA CYS A 343 3.64 -17.02 -6.60
C CYS A 343 5.02 -16.57 -7.06
N LEU A 344 5.03 -15.58 -7.95
CA LEU A 344 6.16 -14.72 -8.25
C LEU A 344 5.84 -13.30 -7.78
N ALA A 345 6.79 -12.64 -7.11
CA ALA A 345 6.72 -11.19 -6.92
C ALA A 345 7.83 -10.53 -7.74
N ILE A 346 7.45 -9.58 -8.59
CA ILE A 346 8.32 -8.84 -9.49
C ILE A 346 8.45 -7.41 -8.97
N ALA A 347 9.67 -6.98 -8.67
CA ALA A 347 9.96 -5.67 -8.09
C ALA A 347 11.28 -5.10 -8.62
N SER A 348 11.68 -3.93 -8.15
CA SER A 348 13.02 -3.36 -8.38
C SER A 348 14.06 -4.03 -7.50
N SER A 349 15.25 -4.32 -8.04
CA SER A 349 16.31 -5.04 -7.33
C SER A 349 16.91 -4.30 -6.15
N ASP A 350 16.75 -3.00 -6.08
CA ASP A 350 17.24 -2.12 -5.02
C ASP A 350 16.10 -1.67 -4.06
N MET A 351 14.98 -2.38 -4.07
CA MET A 351 13.81 -2.07 -3.25
C MET A 351 14.18 -1.78 -1.79
N TRP A 352 15.01 -2.59 -1.18
CA TRP A 352 15.44 -2.46 0.21
C TRP A 352 16.71 -1.64 0.42
N GLU A 353 17.36 -1.19 -0.67
CA GLU A 353 18.60 -0.43 -0.66
C GLU A 353 18.40 1.05 -1.05
N GLY A 354 17.19 1.57 -0.90
CA GLY A 354 16.82 2.95 -1.21
C GLY A 354 15.89 3.11 -2.41
N GLY A 355 15.53 2.04 -3.12
CA GLY A 355 14.58 2.09 -4.23
C GLY A 355 13.20 2.61 -3.82
N LEU A 356 12.78 2.35 -2.58
CA LEU A 356 11.53 2.84 -2.02
C LEU A 356 11.65 4.19 -1.27
N ASP A 357 12.82 4.86 -1.28
CA ASP A 357 13.01 6.12 -0.53
C ASP A 357 12.16 7.30 -1.06
N HIS A 358 11.54 7.15 -2.23
CA HIS A 358 10.62 8.14 -2.80
C HIS A 358 9.14 7.75 -2.67
N THR A 359 8.84 6.47 -2.44
CA THR A 359 7.45 5.98 -2.38
C THR A 359 6.67 6.60 -1.22
N HIS A 360 5.35 6.67 -1.36
CA HIS A 360 4.42 7.32 -0.43
C HIS A 360 4.63 8.84 -0.27
N THR A 361 5.50 9.46 -1.07
CA THR A 361 5.77 10.91 -1.03
C THR A 361 5.44 11.59 -2.36
N MET A 362 5.47 12.92 -2.36
CA MET A 362 5.33 13.72 -3.60
C MET A 362 6.53 13.57 -4.56
N GLU A 363 7.61 12.92 -4.13
CA GLU A 363 8.81 12.67 -4.93
C GLU A 363 8.69 11.41 -5.79
N ASP A 364 7.70 10.55 -5.52
CA ASP A 364 7.39 9.39 -6.37
C ASP A 364 6.70 9.84 -7.66
N THR A 365 7.53 10.22 -8.61
CA THR A 365 7.14 10.80 -9.90
C THR A 365 7.71 9.95 -11.05
N ILE A 366 7.28 10.23 -12.28
CA ILE A 366 7.75 9.51 -13.48
C ILE A 366 9.28 9.53 -13.66
N GLN A 367 9.99 10.47 -13.03
CA GLN A 367 11.45 10.55 -13.06
C GLN A 367 12.13 9.44 -12.26
N THR A 368 11.43 8.79 -11.35
CA THR A 368 11.94 7.65 -10.58
C THR A 368 11.88 6.34 -11.36
N VAL A 369 11.21 6.32 -12.55
CA VAL A 369 10.93 5.10 -13.31
C VAL A 369 11.67 5.08 -14.65
N ASP A 370 12.38 3.97 -14.93
CA ASP A 370 13.01 3.65 -16.21
C ASP A 370 12.10 2.73 -17.05
N ALA A 371 11.63 3.25 -18.17
CA ALA A 371 10.75 2.51 -19.08
C ALA A 371 11.42 1.27 -19.72
N GLY A 372 12.75 1.24 -19.82
CA GLY A 372 13.50 0.09 -20.33
C GLY A 372 13.38 -1.10 -19.39
N ILE A 373 13.44 -0.86 -18.07
CA ILE A 373 13.25 -1.90 -17.05
C ILE A 373 11.80 -2.43 -17.07
N LEU A 374 10.80 -1.57 -17.34
CA LEU A 374 9.42 -2.02 -17.52
C LEU A 374 9.26 -2.92 -18.76
N ASP A 375 9.98 -2.60 -19.87
CA ASP A 375 10.01 -3.45 -21.08
C ASP A 375 10.69 -4.80 -20.79
N ASP A 376 11.76 -4.83 -19.99
CA ASP A 376 12.44 -6.06 -19.56
C ASP A 376 11.49 -6.93 -18.70
N ALA A 377 10.73 -6.35 -17.76
CA ALA A 377 9.74 -7.07 -16.95
C ALA A 377 8.61 -7.68 -17.80
N VAL A 378 8.05 -6.93 -18.75
CA VAL A 378 7.03 -7.45 -19.68
C VAL A 378 7.58 -8.59 -20.52
N SER A 379 8.83 -8.47 -20.99
CA SER A 379 9.48 -9.51 -21.82
C SER A 379 9.70 -10.78 -21.01
N PHE A 380 10.19 -10.66 -19.77
CA PHE A 380 10.36 -11.80 -18.85
C PHE A 380 9.04 -12.55 -18.63
N ILE A 381 7.94 -11.83 -18.31
CA ILE A 381 6.64 -12.45 -18.07
C ILE A 381 6.13 -13.15 -19.36
N ASP A 382 6.23 -12.52 -20.51
CA ASP A 382 5.79 -13.09 -21.81
C ASP A 382 6.60 -14.36 -22.15
N GLU A 383 7.92 -14.34 -21.99
CA GLU A 383 8.79 -15.48 -22.26
C GLU A 383 8.54 -16.63 -21.28
N LEU A 384 8.36 -16.34 -19.99
CA LEU A 384 7.99 -17.34 -18.99
C LEU A 384 6.67 -18.02 -19.33
N LEU A 385 5.62 -17.23 -19.63
CA LEU A 385 4.29 -17.76 -19.87
C LEU A 385 4.16 -18.51 -21.20
N ARG A 386 5.08 -18.33 -22.16
CA ARG A 386 5.15 -19.13 -23.38
C ARG A 386 5.64 -20.57 -23.13
N LYS A 387 6.25 -20.84 -21.96
CA LYS A 387 6.68 -22.19 -21.55
C LYS A 387 5.55 -23.01 -20.91
N PHE A 388 4.35 -22.40 -20.70
CA PHE A 388 3.12 -23.04 -20.24
C PHE A 388 2.27 -23.54 -21.44
#